data_967fde0da0ca91f4f297618d6b78bd74
#
_entry.id   967fde0da0ca91f4f297618d6b78bd74
#
_cell.length_a   1.000
_cell.length_b   1.000
_cell.length_c   1.000
_cell.angle_alpha   90.00
_cell.angle_beta   90.00
_cell.angle_gamma   90.00
#
_symmetry.space_group_name_H-M   'P 1'
#
loop_
_entity.id
_entity.type
_entity.pdbx_description
1 polymer ?
#
loop_
_entity_poly.entity_id
_entity_poly.type
_entity_poly.pdbx_seq_one_letter_code
_entity_poly.pdbx_strand_id
1 'polypeptide(L)'
;MGPVEYIDIFPSLLEMAGIKNPRHLEGKSLTQNLSDPTLPTKKFVYARYKAGESISDQRFSYTAWLDREYSITAHMLYDRLVDPLETVNLADNDEYSPVVRKLREKLLSHVKEREERAQDFL
;
A
#
# COMPACT_ATOMS: atom_id res chain seq x y z
N MET A 1 -3.66 -12.96 9.49
CA MET A 1 -2.36 -12.36 9.10
C MET A 1 -2.69 -11.20 8.16
N GLY A 2 -2.15 -10.02 8.39
CA GLY A 2 -2.40 -8.82 7.58
C GLY A 2 -1.29 -8.57 6.55
N PRO A 3 -1.47 -7.58 5.67
CA PRO A 3 -0.47 -7.21 4.68
C PRO A 3 0.77 -6.57 5.33
N VAL A 4 1.93 -6.80 4.71
CA VAL A 4 3.23 -6.26 5.10
C VAL A 4 3.97 -5.72 3.87
N GLU A 5 4.95 -4.84 4.09
CA GLU A 5 5.74 -4.22 3.02
C GLU A 5 7.23 -4.55 3.18
N TYR A 6 7.96 -4.52 2.09
CA TYR A 6 9.41 -4.74 2.10
C TYR A 6 10.16 -3.73 2.99
N ILE A 7 9.66 -2.49 3.08
CA ILE A 7 10.22 -1.44 3.95
C ILE A 7 10.11 -1.78 5.45
N ASP A 8 9.29 -2.75 5.83
CA ASP A 8 9.12 -3.19 7.21
C ASP A 8 10.26 -4.12 7.69
N ILE A 9 11.02 -4.69 6.75
CA ILE A 9 12.12 -5.62 7.07
C ILE A 9 13.23 -4.89 7.83
N PHE A 10 13.71 -3.76 7.34
CA PHE A 10 14.84 -3.06 7.93
C PHE A 10 14.58 -2.59 9.37
N PRO A 11 13.45 -1.89 9.70
CA PRO A 11 13.15 -1.56 11.08
C PRO A 11 12.96 -2.79 11.97
N SER A 12 12.48 -3.92 11.43
CA SER A 12 12.37 -5.17 12.18
C SER A 12 13.75 -5.72 12.58
N LEU A 13 14.69 -5.74 11.64
CA LEU A 13 16.06 -6.20 11.91
C LEU A 13 16.78 -5.30 12.92
N LEU A 14 16.61 -3.98 12.82
CA LEU A 14 17.20 -3.06 13.80
C LEU A 14 16.65 -3.32 15.22
N GLU A 15 15.34 -3.47 15.35
CA GLU A 15 14.72 -3.75 16.65
C GLU A 15 15.15 -5.10 17.21
N MET A 16 15.26 -6.16 16.39
CA MET A 16 15.77 -7.47 16.80
C MET A 16 17.23 -7.39 17.25
N ALA A 17 18.01 -6.49 16.67
CA ALA A 17 19.41 -6.23 17.07
C ALA A 17 19.55 -5.29 18.29
N GLY A 18 18.43 -4.82 18.88
CA GLY A 18 18.44 -3.85 19.98
C GLY A 18 18.86 -2.44 19.57
N ILE A 19 18.81 -2.13 18.27
CA ILE A 19 19.17 -0.83 17.71
C ILE A 19 17.91 0.01 17.55
N LYS A 20 17.96 1.26 18.04
CA LYS A 20 16.82 2.19 17.91
C LYS A 20 16.58 2.56 16.45
N ASN A 21 15.32 2.41 16.00
CA ASN A 21 14.92 2.78 14.66
C ASN A 21 15.11 4.29 14.39
N PRO A 22 15.82 4.68 13.31
CA PRO A 22 15.90 6.06 12.86
C PRO A 22 14.51 6.62 12.49
N ARG A 23 14.30 7.91 12.77
CA ARG A 23 13.00 8.57 12.57
C ARG A 23 12.54 8.67 11.12
N HIS A 24 13.47 8.63 10.16
CA HIS A 24 13.18 8.75 8.73
C HIS A 24 12.67 7.44 8.10
N LEU A 25 12.67 6.31 8.82
CA LEU A 25 12.14 5.06 8.30
C LEU A 25 10.61 5.09 8.25
N GLU A 26 10.07 4.79 7.08
CA GLU A 26 8.62 4.72 6.85
C GLU A 26 8.04 3.34 7.21
N GLY A 27 8.87 2.31 7.18
CA GLY A 27 8.51 0.95 7.56
C GLY A 27 8.21 0.82 9.06
N LYS A 28 7.40 -0.17 9.40
CA LYS A 28 7.06 -0.53 10.78
C LYS A 28 7.68 -1.85 11.14
N SER A 29 8.28 -1.94 12.33
CA SER A 29 8.80 -3.21 12.81
C SER A 29 7.70 -4.26 12.96
N LEU A 30 7.99 -5.47 12.54
CA LEU A 30 7.13 -6.65 12.63
C LEU A 30 7.52 -7.57 13.79
N THR A 31 8.43 -7.17 14.67
CA THR A 31 8.94 -8.01 15.76
C THR A 31 7.84 -8.52 16.69
N GLN A 32 6.84 -7.68 17.00
CA GLN A 32 5.68 -8.09 17.78
C GLN A 32 4.82 -9.14 17.04
N ASN A 33 4.66 -8.99 15.71
CA ASN A 33 3.92 -9.94 14.89
C ASN A 33 4.64 -11.28 14.71
N LEU A 34 5.98 -11.28 14.78
CA LEU A 34 6.78 -12.51 14.78
C LEU A 34 6.59 -13.29 16.09
N SER A 35 6.40 -12.58 17.20
CA SER A 35 6.12 -13.20 18.51
C SER A 35 4.65 -13.60 18.67
N ASP A 36 3.73 -12.82 18.13
CA ASP A 36 2.29 -13.07 18.14
C ASP A 36 1.67 -12.78 16.76
N PRO A 37 1.51 -13.80 15.90
CA PRO A 37 0.95 -13.65 14.57
C PRO A 37 -0.53 -13.21 14.52
N THR A 38 -1.22 -13.17 15.66
CA THR A 38 -2.62 -12.72 15.73
C THR A 38 -2.73 -11.20 15.78
N LEU A 39 -1.65 -10.50 16.10
CA LEU A 39 -1.63 -9.04 16.15
C LEU A 39 -1.88 -8.43 14.76
N PRO A 40 -2.61 -7.31 14.70
CA PRO A 40 -2.87 -6.64 13.44
C PRO A 40 -1.56 -6.05 12.88
N THR A 41 -1.39 -6.18 11.57
CA THR A 41 -0.36 -5.50 10.79
C THR A 41 -0.92 -4.18 10.22
N LYS A 42 -0.39 -3.74 9.08
CA LYS A 42 -0.94 -2.59 8.35
C LYS A 42 -2.32 -2.92 7.77
N LYS A 43 -3.19 -1.91 7.73
CA LYS A 43 -4.49 -2.02 7.06
C LYS A 43 -4.34 -1.95 5.55
N PHE A 44 -3.40 -1.12 5.07
CA PHE A 44 -3.09 -0.92 3.67
C PHE A 44 -1.58 -1.02 3.46
N VAL A 45 -1.21 -1.54 2.30
CA VAL A 45 0.17 -1.56 1.77
C VAL A 45 0.19 -0.91 0.40
N TYR A 46 1.34 -0.33 0.06
CA TYR A 46 1.50 0.45 -1.16
C TYR A 46 2.66 -0.11 -1.98
N ALA A 47 2.51 -0.06 -3.29
CA ALA A 47 3.58 -0.42 -4.22
C ALA A 47 3.60 0.54 -5.41
N ARG A 48 4.80 0.77 -5.96
CA ARG A 48 5.00 1.60 -7.15
C ARG A 48 5.83 0.86 -8.17
N TYR A 49 5.39 0.91 -9.42
CA TYR A 49 6.18 0.48 -10.56
C TYR A 49 5.96 1.40 -11.74
N LYS A 50 7.00 2.15 -12.15
CA LYS A 50 6.93 3.18 -13.19
C LYS A 50 5.84 4.23 -12.86
N ALA A 51 4.84 4.37 -13.74
CA ALA A 51 3.67 5.25 -13.56
C ALA A 51 2.52 4.59 -12.79
N GLY A 52 2.64 3.31 -12.44
CA GLY A 52 1.63 2.57 -11.70
C GLY A 52 1.81 2.70 -10.20
N GLU A 53 0.78 3.12 -9.51
CA GLU A 53 0.67 3.23 -8.06
C GLU A 53 -0.40 2.26 -7.57
N SER A 54 -0.10 1.47 -6.55
CA SER A 54 -1.01 0.45 -6.03
C SER A 54 -1.25 0.62 -4.54
N ILE A 55 -2.48 0.32 -4.13
CA ILE A 55 -2.88 0.16 -2.73
C ILE A 55 -3.61 -1.16 -2.58
N SER A 56 -3.26 -1.92 -1.57
CA SER A 56 -3.92 -3.20 -1.28
C SER A 56 -4.24 -3.32 0.21
N ASP A 57 -5.36 -3.97 0.50
CA ASP A 57 -5.70 -4.46 1.83
C ASP A 57 -5.80 -6.00 1.81
N GLN A 58 -6.43 -6.62 2.80
CA GLN A 58 -6.58 -8.08 2.85
C GLN A 58 -7.47 -8.64 1.74
N ARG A 59 -8.38 -7.84 1.18
CA ARG A 59 -9.36 -8.28 0.20
C ARG A 59 -9.13 -7.67 -1.17
N PHE A 60 -8.95 -6.36 -1.23
CA PHE A 60 -8.90 -5.61 -2.49
C PHE A 60 -7.48 -5.22 -2.87
N SER A 61 -7.21 -5.23 -4.17
CA SER A 61 -6.02 -4.68 -4.80
C SER A 61 -6.47 -3.65 -5.84
N TYR A 62 -6.07 -2.38 -5.66
CA TYR A 62 -6.37 -1.29 -6.57
C TYR A 62 -5.08 -0.69 -7.11
N THR A 63 -4.98 -0.56 -8.43
CA THR A 63 -3.85 0.07 -9.10
C THR A 63 -4.35 1.18 -10.01
N ALA A 64 -3.67 2.33 -9.99
CA ALA A 64 -3.91 3.44 -10.90
C ALA A 64 -2.62 3.81 -11.62
N TRP A 65 -2.69 4.07 -12.92
CA TRP A 65 -1.60 4.67 -13.70
C TRP A 65 -1.81 6.17 -13.75
N LEU A 66 -0.77 6.89 -13.36
CA LEU A 66 -0.80 8.35 -13.27
C LEU A 66 0.07 8.97 -14.37
N ASP A 67 -0.42 10.03 -14.98
CA ASP A 67 0.38 10.88 -15.85
C ASP A 67 1.26 11.86 -15.04
N ARG A 68 1.94 12.77 -15.71
CA ARG A 68 2.81 13.77 -15.08
C ARG A 68 2.07 14.80 -14.24
N GLU A 69 0.77 14.94 -14.45
CA GLU A 69 -0.13 15.85 -13.72
C GLU A 69 -0.90 15.12 -12.62
N TYR A 70 -0.52 13.84 -12.35
CA TYR A 70 -1.18 12.96 -11.40
C TYR A 70 -2.64 12.62 -11.76
N SER A 71 -3.03 12.78 -13.03
CA SER A 71 -4.33 12.33 -13.52
C SER A 71 -4.30 10.83 -13.80
N ILE A 72 -5.39 10.14 -13.47
CA ILE A 72 -5.51 8.70 -13.69
C ILE A 72 -5.82 8.45 -15.17
N THR A 73 -4.91 7.75 -15.84
CA THR A 73 -5.04 7.36 -17.26
C THR A 73 -5.60 5.95 -17.44
N ALA A 74 -5.43 5.08 -16.46
CA ALA A 74 -5.98 3.73 -16.40
C ALA A 74 -6.06 3.27 -14.95
N HIS A 75 -6.96 2.33 -14.66
CA HIS A 75 -7.03 1.72 -13.34
C HIS A 75 -7.53 0.27 -13.36
N MET A 76 -7.21 -0.46 -12.30
CA MET A 76 -7.68 -1.82 -12.07
C MET A 76 -8.11 -1.98 -10.61
N LEU A 77 -9.12 -2.80 -10.39
CA LEU A 77 -9.54 -3.29 -9.09
C LEU A 77 -9.73 -4.79 -9.14
N TYR A 78 -9.20 -5.49 -8.16
CA TYR A 78 -9.42 -6.92 -7.97
C TYR A 78 -9.96 -7.21 -6.57
N ASP A 79 -10.92 -8.13 -6.48
CA ASP A 79 -11.43 -8.69 -5.23
C ASP A 79 -10.85 -10.07 -5.02
N ARG A 80 -9.73 -10.16 -4.29
CA ARG A 80 -8.99 -11.40 -4.06
C ARG A 80 -9.72 -12.46 -3.23
N LEU A 81 -10.85 -12.08 -2.61
CA LEU A 81 -11.69 -13.04 -1.91
C LEU A 81 -12.48 -13.92 -2.87
N VAL A 82 -12.94 -13.35 -3.98
CA VAL A 82 -13.74 -14.06 -5.00
C VAL A 82 -12.92 -14.42 -6.25
N ASP A 83 -11.85 -13.70 -6.52
CA ASP A 83 -10.92 -13.89 -7.64
C ASP A 83 -9.45 -13.82 -7.15
N PRO A 84 -8.95 -14.88 -6.49
CA PRO A 84 -7.58 -14.90 -5.97
C PRO A 84 -6.48 -14.78 -7.03
N LEU A 85 -6.81 -15.05 -8.29
CA LEU A 85 -5.87 -14.98 -9.41
C LEU A 85 -5.89 -13.62 -10.14
N GLU A 86 -6.74 -12.69 -9.68
CA GLU A 86 -6.85 -11.33 -10.23
C GLU A 86 -7.10 -11.34 -11.76
N THR A 87 -8.05 -12.17 -12.21
CA THR A 87 -8.33 -12.40 -13.64
C THR A 87 -9.34 -11.42 -14.21
N VAL A 88 -10.18 -10.81 -13.36
CA VAL A 88 -11.27 -9.92 -13.78
C VAL A 88 -11.10 -8.53 -13.17
N ASN A 89 -10.83 -7.53 -14.02
CA ASN A 89 -10.79 -6.13 -13.58
C ASN A 89 -12.21 -5.64 -13.25
N LEU A 90 -12.42 -5.21 -12.00
CA LEU A 90 -13.70 -4.72 -11.47
C LEU A 90 -13.77 -3.19 -11.37
N ALA A 91 -12.77 -2.46 -11.85
CA ALA A 91 -12.67 -1.01 -11.66
C ALA A 91 -13.83 -0.23 -12.26
N ASP A 92 -14.42 -0.71 -13.38
CA ASP A 92 -15.53 -0.09 -14.08
C ASP A 92 -16.88 -0.76 -13.77
N ASN A 93 -16.93 -1.67 -12.79
CA ASN A 93 -18.19 -2.27 -12.35
C ASN A 93 -18.85 -1.40 -11.29
N ASP A 94 -20.10 -0.98 -11.55
CA ASP A 94 -20.88 -0.08 -10.70
C ASP A 94 -21.01 -0.57 -9.24
N GLU A 95 -21.13 -1.88 -9.03
CA GLU A 95 -21.21 -2.48 -7.69
C GLU A 95 -19.98 -2.16 -6.84
N TYR A 96 -18.81 -2.03 -7.48
CA TYR A 96 -17.53 -1.76 -6.80
C TYR A 96 -17.16 -0.27 -6.77
N SER A 97 -17.96 0.62 -7.35
CA SER A 97 -17.71 2.07 -7.35
C SER A 97 -17.38 2.67 -5.98
N PRO A 98 -18.06 2.29 -4.88
CA PRO A 98 -17.71 2.80 -3.54
C PRO A 98 -16.31 2.35 -3.10
N VAL A 99 -15.91 1.12 -3.44
CA VAL A 99 -14.58 0.56 -3.11
C VAL A 99 -13.51 1.28 -3.92
N VAL A 100 -13.71 1.42 -5.24
CA VAL A 100 -12.81 2.16 -6.14
C VAL A 100 -12.57 3.57 -5.62
N ARG A 101 -13.65 4.32 -5.31
CA ARG A 101 -13.53 5.69 -4.79
C ARG A 101 -12.71 5.75 -3.52
N LYS A 102 -13.00 4.91 -2.55
CA LYS A 102 -12.29 4.86 -1.26
C LYS A 102 -10.80 4.56 -1.43
N LEU A 103 -10.45 3.55 -2.23
CA LEU A 103 -9.05 3.15 -2.43
C LEU A 103 -8.29 4.19 -3.26
N ARG A 104 -8.95 4.79 -4.27
CA ARG A 104 -8.41 5.89 -5.07
C ARG A 104 -8.05 7.10 -4.19
N GLU A 105 -8.97 7.56 -3.35
CA GLU A 105 -8.74 8.70 -2.45
C GLU A 105 -7.54 8.44 -1.53
N LYS A 106 -7.47 7.25 -0.95
CA LYS A 106 -6.34 6.86 -0.08
C LYS A 106 -5.02 6.78 -0.83
N LEU A 107 -5.04 6.21 -2.03
CA LEU A 107 -3.86 6.10 -2.88
C LEU A 107 -3.32 7.47 -3.27
N LEU A 108 -4.18 8.37 -3.75
CA LEU A 108 -3.79 9.72 -4.16
C LEU A 108 -3.30 10.56 -2.97
N SER A 109 -3.90 10.42 -1.79
CA SER A 109 -3.39 11.05 -0.56
C SER A 109 -1.98 10.57 -0.22
N HIS A 110 -1.75 9.25 -0.28
CA HIS A 110 -0.43 8.67 -0.03
C HIS A 110 0.63 9.15 -1.04
N VAL A 111 0.28 9.19 -2.34
CA VAL A 111 1.16 9.71 -3.39
C VAL A 111 1.54 11.16 -3.13
N LYS A 112 0.57 12.01 -2.81
CA LYS A 112 0.79 13.42 -2.49
C LYS A 112 1.71 13.59 -1.26
N GLU A 113 1.43 12.91 -0.17
CA GLU A 113 2.25 12.95 1.05
C GLU A 113 3.70 12.50 0.79
N ARG A 114 3.90 11.50 -0.07
CA ARG A 114 5.22 11.03 -0.47
C ARG A 114 5.98 12.08 -1.28
N GLU A 115 5.33 12.73 -2.24
CA GLU A 115 5.96 13.77 -3.07
C GLU A 115 6.30 15.02 -2.23
N GLU A 116 5.44 15.42 -1.31
CA GLU A 116 5.71 16.51 -0.35
C GLU A 116 6.96 16.20 0.49
N ARG A 117 7.04 14.99 1.06
CA ARG A 117 8.23 14.56 1.82
C ARG A 117 9.50 14.52 0.97
N ALA A 118 9.41 14.11 -0.29
CA ALA A 118 10.57 14.10 -1.18
C ALA A 118 11.14 15.51 -1.45
N GLN A 119 10.29 16.53 -1.45
CA GLN A 119 10.71 17.93 -1.61
C GLN A 119 11.44 18.48 -0.37
N ASP A 120 11.11 18.00 0.82
CA ASP A 120 11.76 18.43 2.07
C ASP A 120 13.22 17.94 2.21
N PHE A 121 13.65 17.02 1.35
CA PHE A 121 15.02 16.48 1.32
C PHE A 121 15.91 17.09 0.22
N LEU A 122 15.37 17.98 -0.61
CA LEU A 122 16.11 18.66 -1.69
C LEU A 122 16.48 20.08 -1.31
#